data_eadf32f64021bcf15a9f1d70a5ba5c16
#
_entry.id   eadf32f64021bcf15a9f1d70a5ba5c16
#
_cell.length_a   1.000
_cell.length_b   1.000
_cell.length_c   1.000
_cell.angle_alpha   90.00
_cell.angle_beta   90.00
_cell.angle_gamma   90.00
#
_symmetry.space_group_name_H-M   'P 1'
#
loop_
_entity.id
_entity.type
_entity.pdbx_description
1 polymer ?
#
loop_
_entity_poly.entity_id
_entity_poly.type
_entity_poly.pdbx_seq_one_letter_code
_entity_poly.pdbx_strand_id
1 'polypeptide(L)'
;MASIFLTLPMNAGPGYFFIALEVPPEFIAQGALMSFATVAGVLVYTGVYVQATRRCGYWTCVLIASCSWGIAAWLVSLLSASLPNALMSIAAGAVIGVSLRRKLDVFSKPDKQTSGWMLSLIRATTGGLAVASIAATAKFLGPDLTGIAFSLPITFVATSWMLSHLYGLEFSAATIQSAQLTVPTYASFCLVLHLAATPNIGGLSGLQAWGLAIASSLLMGLLMGIFGQRLRKLALAR
;
A
#
# COMPACT_ATOMS: atom_id res chain seq x y z
N MET A 1 7.81 -1.04 -14.02
CA MET A 1 7.71 0.38 -13.59
C MET A 1 6.34 0.73 -13.03
N ALA A 2 5.22 0.34 -13.65
CA ALA A 2 3.87 0.68 -13.12
C ALA A 2 3.61 0.19 -11.68
N SER A 3 4.15 -0.95 -11.26
CA SER A 3 3.97 -1.50 -9.91
C SER A 3 4.62 -0.68 -8.80
N ILE A 4 5.71 0.05 -9.10
CA ILE A 4 6.38 0.91 -8.11
C ILE A 4 5.47 2.10 -7.74
N PHE A 5 4.78 2.68 -8.73
CA PHE A 5 3.84 3.77 -8.47
C PHE A 5 2.65 3.37 -7.60
N LEU A 6 2.26 2.08 -7.62
CA LEU A 6 1.15 1.58 -6.80
C LEU A 6 1.49 1.51 -5.30
N THR A 7 2.76 1.41 -4.98
CA THR A 7 3.22 1.22 -3.59
C THR A 7 3.96 2.44 -3.03
N LEU A 8 4.14 3.49 -3.83
CA LEU A 8 4.45 4.80 -3.28
C LEU A 8 3.34 5.20 -2.29
N PRO A 9 3.64 5.94 -1.23
CA PRO A 9 2.66 6.32 -0.22
C PRO A 9 1.70 7.41 -0.74
N MET A 10 1.02 7.12 -1.87
CA MET A 10 0.17 8.10 -2.57
C MET A 10 -1.06 8.50 -1.75
N ASN A 11 -1.54 7.61 -0.88
CA ASN A 11 -2.63 7.93 0.04
C ASN A 11 -2.09 8.44 1.38
N ALA A 12 -1.21 7.67 2.00
CA ALA A 12 -0.67 8.00 3.31
C ALA A 12 0.28 9.20 3.29
N GLY A 13 1.07 9.39 2.22
CA GLY A 13 2.00 10.52 2.10
C GLY A 13 1.30 11.86 2.26
N PRO A 14 0.38 12.24 1.37
CA PRO A 14 -0.41 13.46 1.51
C PRO A 14 -1.24 13.49 2.80
N GLY A 15 -1.83 12.35 3.19
CA GLY A 15 -2.63 12.26 4.41
C GLY A 15 -1.82 12.62 5.66
N TYR A 16 -0.67 12.01 5.86
CA TYR A 16 0.22 12.33 6.97
C TYR A 16 0.81 13.74 6.88
N PHE A 17 0.98 14.30 5.69
CA PHE A 17 1.36 15.69 5.53
C PHE A 17 0.31 16.63 6.16
N PHE A 18 -0.95 16.47 5.80
CA PHE A 18 -2.02 17.34 6.30
C PHE A 18 -2.20 17.19 7.81
N ILE A 19 -2.23 15.98 8.34
CA ILE A 19 -2.38 15.81 9.79
C ILE A 19 -1.15 16.28 10.57
N ALA A 20 0.05 16.26 9.97
CA ALA A 20 1.28 16.76 10.60
C ALA A 20 1.24 18.29 10.87
N LEU A 21 0.35 19.01 10.22
CA LEU A 21 0.10 20.42 10.47
C LEU A 21 -0.78 20.67 11.70
N GLU A 22 -1.52 19.64 12.15
CA GLU A 22 -2.60 19.80 13.11
C GLU A 22 -2.48 18.96 14.39
N VAL A 23 -1.62 17.94 14.40
CA VAL A 23 -1.49 17.02 15.53
C VAL A 23 -0.05 16.92 16.02
N PRO A 24 0.16 16.54 17.30
CA PRO A 24 1.51 16.37 17.84
C PRO A 24 2.25 15.19 17.21
N PRO A 25 3.60 15.19 17.24
CA PRO A 25 4.42 14.14 16.63
C PRO A 25 4.11 12.73 17.16
N GLU A 26 3.72 12.60 18.43
CA GLU A 26 3.38 11.32 19.06
C GLU A 26 2.17 10.66 18.38
N PHE A 27 1.17 11.46 18.00
CA PHE A 27 0.01 10.98 17.24
C PHE A 27 0.45 10.40 15.89
N ILE A 28 1.36 11.10 15.20
CA ILE A 28 1.90 10.68 13.91
C ILE A 28 2.71 9.40 14.07
N ALA A 29 3.56 9.34 15.09
CA ALA A 29 4.39 8.16 15.39
C ALA A 29 3.54 6.91 15.61
N GLN A 30 2.49 7.01 16.41
CA GLN A 30 1.58 5.89 16.69
C GLN A 30 0.76 5.50 15.47
N GLY A 31 0.19 6.46 14.75
CA GLY A 31 -0.55 6.20 13.52
C GLY A 31 0.33 5.55 12.45
N ALA A 32 1.57 6.01 12.30
CA ALA A 32 2.52 5.42 11.37
C ALA A 32 2.90 3.98 11.73
N LEU A 33 3.02 3.66 13.03
CA LEU A 33 3.25 2.29 13.51
C LEU A 33 2.08 1.38 13.15
N MET A 34 0.85 1.85 13.32
CA MET A 34 -0.34 1.09 12.94
C MET A 34 -0.49 0.95 11.42
N SER A 35 -0.17 1.99 10.64
CA SER A 35 -0.06 1.88 9.19
C SER A 35 1.00 0.86 8.78
N PHE A 36 2.14 0.82 9.46
CA PHE A 36 3.20 -0.15 9.22
C PHE A 36 2.73 -1.58 9.52
N ALA A 37 2.11 -1.82 10.67
CA ALA A 37 1.60 -3.14 11.05
C ALA A 37 0.53 -3.65 10.06
N THR A 38 -0.34 -2.78 9.57
CA THR A 38 -1.42 -3.11 8.64
C THR A 38 -0.97 -3.28 7.18
N VAL A 39 0.34 -3.09 6.87
CA VAL A 39 0.96 -3.58 5.63
C VAL A 39 0.71 -5.07 5.43
N ALA A 40 0.62 -5.84 6.51
CA ALA A 40 0.21 -7.26 6.49
C ALA A 40 -1.11 -7.46 5.73
N GLY A 41 -2.11 -6.64 6.04
CA GLY A 41 -3.42 -6.67 5.36
C GLY A 41 -3.33 -6.36 3.87
N VAL A 42 -2.46 -5.42 3.46
CA VAL A 42 -2.22 -5.12 2.05
C VAL A 42 -1.63 -6.32 1.31
N LEU A 43 -0.69 -7.04 1.93
CA LEU A 43 -0.11 -8.26 1.35
C LEU A 43 -1.15 -9.38 1.21
N VAL A 44 -2.00 -9.57 2.22
CA VAL A 44 -3.13 -10.53 2.17
C VAL A 44 -4.13 -10.12 1.08
N TYR A 45 -4.54 -8.84 1.03
CA TYR A 45 -5.41 -8.31 -0.02
C TYR A 45 -4.93 -8.68 -1.42
N THR A 46 -3.65 -8.40 -1.71
CA THR A 46 -3.09 -8.65 -3.04
C THR A 46 -3.10 -10.13 -3.40
N GLY A 47 -2.77 -11.02 -2.46
CA GLY A 47 -2.80 -12.46 -2.67
C GLY A 47 -4.22 -12.99 -2.89
N VAL A 48 -5.16 -12.57 -2.05
CA VAL A 48 -6.58 -12.98 -2.13
C VAL A 48 -7.21 -12.47 -3.41
N TYR A 49 -6.96 -11.20 -3.80
CA TYR A 49 -7.44 -10.65 -5.06
C TYR A 49 -7.01 -11.52 -6.24
N VAL A 50 -5.72 -11.85 -6.33
CA VAL A 50 -5.17 -12.69 -7.42
C VAL A 50 -5.81 -14.08 -7.46
N GLN A 51 -6.07 -14.70 -6.32
CA GLN A 51 -6.74 -16.00 -6.28
C GLN A 51 -8.22 -15.91 -6.67
N ALA A 52 -8.92 -14.87 -6.22
CA ALA A 52 -10.34 -14.66 -6.53
C ALA A 52 -10.58 -14.47 -8.04
N THR A 53 -9.63 -13.86 -8.78
CA THR A 53 -9.76 -13.66 -10.24
C THR A 53 -9.87 -14.96 -11.05
N ARG A 54 -9.61 -16.12 -10.43
CA ARG A 54 -9.80 -17.42 -11.09
C ARG A 54 -11.26 -17.78 -11.35
N ARG A 55 -12.16 -17.32 -10.49
CA ARG A 55 -13.54 -17.80 -10.44
C ARG A 55 -14.57 -16.69 -10.40
N CYS A 56 -14.16 -15.49 -10.08
CA CYS A 56 -15.04 -14.37 -9.78
C CYS A 56 -14.85 -13.22 -10.73
N GLY A 57 -15.91 -12.47 -10.98
CA GLY A 57 -15.86 -11.17 -11.67
C GLY A 57 -15.20 -10.10 -10.80
N TYR A 58 -14.84 -8.97 -11.41
CA TYR A 58 -14.06 -7.90 -10.78
C TYR A 58 -14.60 -7.46 -9.40
N TRP A 59 -15.89 -7.12 -9.32
CA TRP A 59 -16.46 -6.59 -8.08
C TRP A 59 -16.44 -7.59 -6.92
N THR A 60 -16.69 -8.86 -7.23
CA THR A 60 -16.61 -9.94 -6.24
C THR A 60 -15.16 -10.14 -5.75
N CYS A 61 -14.18 -10.05 -6.67
CA CYS A 61 -12.76 -10.12 -6.31
C CYS A 61 -12.36 -8.99 -5.35
N VAL A 62 -12.78 -7.76 -5.66
CA VAL A 62 -12.52 -6.59 -4.81
C VAL A 62 -13.19 -6.76 -3.44
N LEU A 63 -14.45 -7.20 -3.41
CA LEU A 63 -15.16 -7.40 -2.16
C LEU A 63 -14.47 -8.43 -1.26
N ILE A 64 -14.15 -9.61 -1.80
CA ILE A 64 -13.47 -10.68 -1.04
C ILE A 64 -12.10 -10.20 -0.55
N ALA A 65 -11.33 -9.54 -1.41
CA ALA A 65 -10.01 -9.02 -1.05
C ALA A 65 -10.11 -7.90 0.01
N SER A 66 -11.09 -6.99 -0.10
CA SER A 66 -11.31 -5.94 0.89
C SER A 66 -11.75 -6.50 2.25
N CYS A 67 -12.62 -7.52 2.25
CA CYS A 67 -12.97 -8.23 3.48
C CYS A 67 -11.75 -8.90 4.11
N SER A 68 -10.88 -9.53 3.32
CA SER A 68 -9.66 -10.16 3.84
C SER A 68 -8.68 -9.13 4.42
N TRP A 69 -8.57 -7.94 3.80
CA TRP A 69 -7.81 -6.83 4.37
C TRP A 69 -8.43 -6.37 5.70
N GLY A 70 -9.75 -6.20 5.75
CA GLY A 70 -10.45 -5.77 6.97
C GLY A 70 -10.26 -6.75 8.13
N ILE A 71 -10.35 -8.05 7.86
CA ILE A 71 -10.07 -9.11 8.86
C ILE A 71 -8.62 -9.02 9.33
N ALA A 72 -7.66 -8.88 8.42
CA ALA A 72 -6.24 -8.77 8.78
C ALA A 72 -5.97 -7.49 9.59
N ALA A 73 -6.54 -6.36 9.22
CA ALA A 73 -6.41 -5.10 9.95
C ALA A 73 -7.03 -5.20 11.36
N TRP A 74 -8.20 -5.84 11.46
CA TRP A 74 -8.83 -6.10 12.75
C TRP A 74 -7.97 -7.00 13.65
N LEU A 75 -7.42 -8.10 13.13
CA LEU A 75 -6.52 -8.97 13.88
C LEU A 75 -5.27 -8.22 14.36
N VAL A 76 -4.70 -7.35 13.51
CA VAL A 76 -3.56 -6.50 13.88
C VAL A 76 -3.95 -5.52 14.99
N SER A 77 -5.15 -4.95 14.95
CA SER A 77 -5.61 -4.01 15.98
C SER A 77 -5.81 -4.63 17.36
N LEU A 78 -5.93 -5.97 17.44
CA LEU A 78 -5.98 -6.69 18.73
C LEU A 78 -4.60 -6.85 19.39
N LEU A 79 -3.52 -6.63 18.64
CA LEU A 79 -2.16 -6.69 19.17
C LEU A 79 -1.78 -5.34 19.78
N SER A 80 -0.96 -5.37 20.83
CA SER A 80 -0.40 -4.13 21.35
C SER A 80 0.44 -3.40 20.29
N ALA A 81 0.29 -2.08 20.19
CA ALA A 81 1.02 -1.25 19.24
C ALA A 81 2.51 -1.24 19.62
N SER A 82 3.27 -2.13 19.03
CA SER A 82 4.73 -2.26 19.23
C SER A 82 5.43 -2.68 17.94
N LEU A 83 6.66 -2.24 17.79
CA LEU A 83 7.45 -2.55 16.59
C LEU A 83 7.65 -4.07 16.38
N PRO A 84 7.90 -4.91 17.40
CA PRO A 84 7.99 -6.35 17.22
C PRO A 84 6.68 -6.96 16.69
N ASN A 85 5.52 -6.57 17.24
CA ASN A 85 4.22 -7.05 16.78
C ASN A 85 3.94 -6.61 15.34
N ALA A 86 4.30 -5.39 14.97
CA ALA A 86 4.16 -4.90 13.60
C ALA A 86 5.02 -5.71 12.62
N LEU A 87 6.27 -6.01 12.98
CA LEU A 87 7.16 -6.85 12.16
C LEU A 87 6.63 -8.28 12.02
N MET A 88 6.15 -8.88 13.11
CA MET A 88 5.53 -10.22 13.06
C MET A 88 4.28 -10.23 12.17
N SER A 89 3.45 -9.20 12.26
CA SER A 89 2.26 -9.06 11.42
C SER A 89 2.64 -8.99 9.93
N ILE A 90 3.64 -8.17 9.58
CA ILE A 90 4.13 -8.06 8.20
C ILE A 90 4.71 -9.40 7.71
N ALA A 91 5.48 -10.09 8.53
CA ALA A 91 6.04 -11.39 8.18
C ALA A 91 4.93 -12.42 7.91
N ALA A 92 3.90 -12.49 8.77
CA ALA A 92 2.73 -13.33 8.57
C ALA A 92 1.97 -12.96 7.28
N GLY A 93 1.71 -11.67 7.06
CA GLY A 93 1.07 -11.18 5.85
C GLY A 93 1.89 -11.49 4.58
N ALA A 94 3.22 -11.41 4.65
CA ALA A 94 4.11 -11.74 3.55
C ALA A 94 4.06 -13.24 3.23
N VAL A 95 4.09 -14.12 4.23
CA VAL A 95 3.96 -15.56 4.05
C VAL A 95 2.63 -15.89 3.37
N ILE A 96 1.52 -15.34 3.87
CA ILE A 96 0.19 -15.54 3.28
C ILE A 96 0.15 -14.98 1.84
N GLY A 97 0.57 -13.73 1.64
CA GLY A 97 0.53 -13.07 0.33
C GLY A 97 1.38 -13.79 -0.72
N VAL A 98 2.56 -14.29 -0.33
CA VAL A 98 3.45 -15.05 -1.23
C VAL A 98 2.91 -16.45 -1.51
N SER A 99 2.34 -17.15 -0.52
CA SER A 99 1.75 -18.47 -0.71
C SER A 99 0.55 -18.46 -1.66
N LEU A 100 -0.15 -17.32 -1.75
CA LEU A 100 -1.26 -17.10 -2.67
C LEU A 100 -0.83 -16.61 -4.06
N ARG A 101 0.48 -16.50 -4.34
CA ARG A 101 0.97 -16.12 -5.68
C ARG A 101 0.60 -17.16 -6.72
N ARG A 102 0.38 -16.68 -7.93
CA ARG A 102 -0.03 -17.51 -9.08
C ARG A 102 0.91 -17.26 -10.26
N LYS A 103 1.16 -18.30 -11.07
CA LYS A 103 1.73 -18.11 -12.41
C LYS A 103 0.65 -17.46 -13.28
N LEU A 104 0.93 -16.28 -13.76
CA LEU A 104 0.05 -15.52 -14.64
C LEU A 104 0.79 -15.31 -15.97
N ASP A 105 0.23 -15.87 -17.02
CA ASP A 105 0.80 -15.79 -18.38
C ASP A 105 0.38 -14.48 -19.04
N VAL A 106 0.99 -13.37 -18.60
CA VAL A 106 0.77 -12.04 -19.18
C VAL A 106 1.86 -11.76 -20.22
N PHE A 107 1.88 -12.52 -21.31
CA PHE A 107 2.89 -12.39 -22.36
C PHE A 107 2.48 -11.49 -23.53
N SER A 108 1.22 -11.16 -23.69
CA SER A 108 0.80 -10.18 -24.71
C SER A 108 0.95 -8.78 -24.11
N LYS A 109 1.86 -7.96 -24.69
CA LYS A 109 1.77 -6.52 -24.50
C LYS A 109 0.35 -6.12 -24.95
N PRO A 110 -0.48 -5.60 -24.03
CA PRO A 110 -1.77 -5.12 -24.45
C PRO A 110 -1.52 -4.00 -25.49
N ASP A 111 -2.31 -3.98 -26.54
CA ASP A 111 -2.34 -2.83 -27.44
C ASP A 111 -2.51 -1.58 -26.58
N LYS A 112 -1.71 -0.54 -26.87
CA LYS A 112 -1.75 0.71 -26.13
C LYS A 112 -3.12 1.33 -26.24
N GLN A 113 -4.04 0.90 -25.37
CA GLN A 113 -5.24 1.67 -25.16
C GLN A 113 -4.87 2.93 -24.39
N THR A 114 -5.09 4.06 -24.99
CA THR A 114 -4.92 5.35 -24.33
C THR A 114 -5.91 5.42 -23.17
N SER A 115 -5.39 5.34 -21.95
CA SER A 115 -6.21 5.63 -20.76
C SER A 115 -6.76 7.05 -20.95
N GLY A 116 -8.05 7.17 -21.13
CA GLY A 116 -8.69 8.47 -21.25
C GLY A 116 -8.42 9.30 -19.98
N TRP A 117 -8.19 10.60 -20.15
CA TRP A 117 -7.98 11.53 -19.02
C TRP A 117 -9.05 11.40 -17.92
N MET A 118 -10.27 11.01 -18.32
CA MET A 118 -11.41 10.78 -17.43
C MET A 118 -11.16 9.66 -16.40
N LEU A 119 -10.54 8.54 -16.81
CA LEU A 119 -10.18 7.45 -15.88
C LEU A 119 -9.11 7.88 -14.87
N SER A 120 -8.15 8.67 -15.32
CA SER A 120 -7.13 9.26 -14.44
C SER A 120 -7.74 10.25 -13.45
N LEU A 121 -8.73 11.04 -13.89
CA LEU A 121 -9.44 11.97 -13.04
C LEU A 121 -10.26 11.25 -11.97
N ILE A 122 -11.04 10.21 -12.34
CA ILE A 122 -11.81 9.40 -11.40
C ILE A 122 -10.89 8.81 -10.32
N ARG A 123 -9.75 8.25 -10.73
CA ARG A 123 -8.76 7.71 -9.78
C ARG A 123 -8.20 8.77 -8.84
N ALA A 124 -7.85 9.94 -9.36
CA ALA A 124 -7.30 11.04 -8.56
C ALA A 124 -8.34 11.58 -7.59
N THR A 125 -9.60 11.75 -8.04
CA THR A 125 -10.68 12.27 -7.21
C THR A 125 -11.07 11.30 -6.11
N THR A 126 -11.23 10.01 -6.42
CA THR A 126 -11.58 8.99 -5.40
C THR A 126 -10.48 8.85 -4.35
N GLY A 127 -9.22 8.79 -4.78
CA GLY A 127 -8.06 8.75 -3.86
C GLY A 127 -7.94 10.02 -3.01
N GLY A 128 -8.08 11.19 -3.64
CA GLY A 128 -8.00 12.48 -2.97
C GLY A 128 -9.12 12.69 -1.94
N LEU A 129 -10.36 12.36 -2.29
CA LEU A 129 -11.50 12.44 -1.36
C LEU A 129 -11.33 11.51 -0.16
N ALA A 130 -10.87 10.28 -0.39
CA ALA A 130 -10.62 9.33 0.69
C ALA A 130 -9.54 9.85 1.65
N VAL A 131 -8.41 10.35 1.12
CA VAL A 131 -7.33 10.93 1.93
C VAL A 131 -7.83 12.14 2.72
N ALA A 132 -8.57 13.05 2.08
CA ALA A 132 -9.13 14.24 2.71
C ALA A 132 -10.11 13.86 3.83
N SER A 133 -10.97 12.87 3.61
CA SER A 133 -11.92 12.38 4.62
C SER A 133 -11.20 11.79 5.84
N ILE A 134 -10.18 10.95 5.63
CA ILE A 134 -9.39 10.38 6.72
C ILE A 134 -8.66 11.48 7.48
N ALA A 135 -8.01 12.41 6.79
CA ALA A 135 -7.29 13.51 7.42
C ALA A 135 -8.23 14.40 8.24
N ALA A 136 -9.40 14.76 7.70
CA ALA A 136 -10.39 15.59 8.39
C ALA A 136 -10.97 14.92 9.65
N THR A 137 -11.04 13.59 9.66
CA THR A 137 -11.58 12.82 10.80
C THR A 137 -10.51 12.27 11.74
N ALA A 138 -9.23 12.48 11.45
CA ALA A 138 -8.11 11.87 12.18
C ALA A 138 -8.16 12.14 13.69
N LYS A 139 -8.47 13.38 14.10
CA LYS A 139 -8.58 13.76 15.52
C LYS A 139 -9.68 13.03 16.27
N PHE A 140 -10.76 12.67 15.57
CA PHE A 140 -11.89 11.92 16.15
C PHE A 140 -11.61 10.42 16.19
N LEU A 141 -10.92 9.89 15.16
CA LEU A 141 -10.57 8.48 15.05
C LEU A 141 -9.47 8.06 16.03
N GLY A 142 -8.61 9.00 16.41
CA GLY A 142 -7.39 8.69 17.14
C GLY A 142 -6.29 8.11 16.24
N PRO A 143 -5.06 7.96 16.78
CA PRO A 143 -3.89 7.59 15.97
C PRO A 143 -4.00 6.20 15.35
N ASP A 144 -4.47 5.20 16.10
CA ASP A 144 -4.51 3.81 15.63
C ASP A 144 -5.46 3.63 14.45
N LEU A 145 -6.71 4.10 14.58
CA LEU A 145 -7.67 3.99 13.49
C LEU A 145 -7.30 4.85 12.29
N THR A 146 -6.67 6.00 12.51
CA THR A 146 -6.14 6.84 11.43
C THR A 146 -5.05 6.09 10.66
N GLY A 147 -4.13 5.42 11.37
CA GLY A 147 -3.09 4.61 10.75
C GLY A 147 -3.66 3.44 9.94
N ILE A 148 -4.64 2.72 10.49
CA ILE A 148 -5.36 1.65 9.78
C ILE A 148 -6.04 2.22 8.53
N ALA A 149 -6.73 3.34 8.64
CA ALA A 149 -7.46 3.96 7.52
C ALA A 149 -6.52 4.38 6.38
N PHE A 150 -5.31 4.90 6.65
CA PHE A 150 -4.33 5.21 5.61
C PHE A 150 -3.75 3.97 4.92
N SER A 151 -3.85 2.80 5.51
CA SER A 151 -3.45 1.53 4.89
C SER A 151 -4.54 0.92 4.01
N LEU A 152 -5.75 1.49 3.96
CA LEU A 152 -6.83 1.03 3.08
C LEU A 152 -6.33 0.92 1.64
N PRO A 153 -6.58 -0.21 0.95
CA PRO A 153 -6.04 -0.46 -0.39
C PRO A 153 -6.82 0.28 -1.50
N ILE A 154 -7.21 1.54 -1.27
CA ILE A 154 -8.03 2.35 -2.21
C ILE A 154 -7.35 2.49 -3.55
N THR A 155 -6.03 2.75 -3.55
CA THR A 155 -5.24 2.85 -4.78
C THR A 155 -5.24 1.53 -5.56
N PHE A 156 -5.22 0.38 -4.86
CA PHE A 156 -5.31 -0.92 -5.52
C PHE A 156 -6.69 -1.14 -6.13
N VAL A 157 -7.77 -0.78 -5.44
CA VAL A 157 -9.14 -0.87 -5.97
C VAL A 157 -9.29 -0.02 -7.22
N ALA A 158 -8.94 1.26 -7.15
CA ALA A 158 -9.08 2.17 -8.29
C ALA A 158 -8.21 1.75 -9.49
N THR A 159 -6.96 1.31 -9.22
CA THR A 159 -6.06 0.87 -10.30
C THR A 159 -6.48 -0.46 -10.89
N SER A 160 -6.87 -1.44 -10.07
CA SER A 160 -7.34 -2.73 -10.56
C SER A 160 -8.62 -2.61 -11.36
N TRP A 161 -9.52 -1.68 -10.99
CA TRP A 161 -10.70 -1.36 -11.77
C TRP A 161 -10.34 -0.84 -13.17
N MET A 162 -9.48 0.15 -13.22
CA MET A 162 -9.02 0.72 -14.49
C MET A 162 -8.34 -0.34 -15.37
N LEU A 163 -7.45 -1.14 -14.80
CA LEU A 163 -6.72 -2.16 -15.55
C LEU A 163 -7.62 -3.31 -16.00
N SER A 164 -8.57 -3.73 -15.19
CA SER A 164 -9.51 -4.78 -15.56
C SER A 164 -10.45 -4.35 -16.68
N HIS A 165 -10.81 -3.07 -16.72
CA HIS A 165 -11.65 -2.50 -17.77
C HIS A 165 -10.89 -2.34 -19.09
N LEU A 166 -9.63 -1.89 -19.05
CA LEU A 166 -8.82 -1.61 -20.25
C LEU A 166 -8.15 -2.86 -20.82
N TYR A 167 -7.66 -3.75 -19.97
CA TYR A 167 -6.76 -4.85 -20.35
C TYR A 167 -7.23 -6.22 -19.87
N GLY A 168 -8.38 -6.29 -19.21
CA GLY A 168 -8.92 -7.52 -18.65
C GLY A 168 -8.41 -7.87 -17.25
N LEU A 169 -9.13 -8.81 -16.63
CA LEU A 169 -8.98 -9.16 -15.23
C LEU A 169 -7.62 -9.82 -14.92
N GLU A 170 -7.08 -10.64 -15.85
CA GLU A 170 -5.78 -11.29 -15.68
C GLU A 170 -4.62 -10.30 -15.67
N PHE A 171 -4.66 -9.29 -16.54
CA PHE A 171 -3.66 -8.24 -16.55
C PHE A 171 -3.70 -7.42 -15.25
N SER A 172 -4.90 -7.11 -14.77
CA SER A 172 -5.10 -6.49 -13.47
C SER A 172 -4.49 -7.33 -12.35
N ALA A 173 -4.79 -8.64 -12.32
CA ALA A 173 -4.25 -9.58 -11.33
C ALA A 173 -2.72 -9.63 -11.34
N ALA A 174 -2.10 -9.70 -12.52
CA ALA A 174 -0.65 -9.71 -12.66
C ALA A 174 0.01 -8.41 -12.15
N THR A 175 -0.63 -7.27 -12.42
CA THR A 175 -0.14 -5.97 -11.93
C THR A 175 -0.24 -5.89 -10.41
N ILE A 176 -1.36 -6.29 -9.81
CA ILE A 176 -1.55 -6.33 -8.36
C ILE A 176 -0.57 -7.31 -7.70
N GLN A 177 -0.36 -8.50 -8.29
CA GLN A 177 0.63 -9.45 -7.77
C GLN A 177 2.06 -8.89 -7.82
N SER A 178 2.41 -8.16 -8.88
CA SER A 178 3.74 -7.55 -8.99
C SER A 178 3.96 -6.44 -7.94
N ALA A 179 2.89 -5.79 -7.49
CA ALA A 179 2.96 -4.77 -6.46
C ALA A 179 3.40 -5.32 -5.09
N GLN A 180 3.21 -6.62 -4.81
CA GLN A 180 3.73 -7.24 -3.58
C GLN A 180 5.25 -7.05 -3.42
N LEU A 181 5.99 -7.06 -4.54
CA LEU A 181 7.45 -6.88 -4.52
C LEU A 181 7.87 -5.43 -4.17
N THR A 182 6.97 -4.50 -4.32
CA THR A 182 7.23 -3.07 -4.08
C THR A 182 6.57 -2.53 -2.80
N VAL A 183 5.82 -3.38 -2.07
CA VAL A 183 5.26 -3.05 -0.75
C VAL A 183 6.32 -2.52 0.25
N PRO A 184 7.59 -2.99 0.24
CA PRO A 184 8.63 -2.40 1.07
C PRO A 184 8.79 -0.88 0.94
N THR A 185 8.41 -0.29 -0.20
CA THR A 185 8.41 1.16 -0.43
C THR A 185 7.44 1.87 0.52
N TYR A 186 6.23 1.35 0.66
CA TYR A 186 5.24 1.86 1.61
C TYR A 186 5.63 1.56 3.06
N ALA A 187 6.11 0.34 3.31
CA ALA A 187 6.56 -0.06 4.63
C ALA A 187 7.71 0.81 5.14
N SER A 188 8.68 1.17 4.28
CA SER A 188 9.78 2.06 4.66
C SER A 188 9.29 3.47 5.01
N PHE A 189 8.29 3.99 4.28
CA PHE A 189 7.66 5.26 4.62
C PHE A 189 7.07 5.23 6.04
N CYS A 190 6.23 4.24 6.34
CA CYS A 190 5.57 4.12 7.64
C CYS A 190 6.58 3.92 8.78
N LEU A 191 7.59 3.06 8.57
CA LEU A 191 8.61 2.78 9.58
C LEU A 191 9.45 4.02 9.89
N VAL A 192 9.94 4.72 8.86
CA VAL A 192 10.77 5.92 9.05
C VAL A 192 9.93 7.04 9.67
N LEU A 193 8.68 7.20 9.27
CA LEU A 193 7.78 8.18 9.87
C LEU A 193 7.56 7.90 11.36
N HIS A 194 7.34 6.63 11.73
CA HIS A 194 7.23 6.23 13.13
C HIS A 194 8.49 6.56 13.93
N LEU A 195 9.64 6.09 13.46
CA LEU A 195 10.92 6.26 14.19
C LEU A 195 11.32 7.74 14.29
N ALA A 196 11.14 8.51 13.23
CA ALA A 196 11.51 9.92 13.19
C ALA A 196 10.62 10.79 14.07
N ALA A 197 9.31 10.50 14.14
CA ALA A 197 8.36 11.25 14.96
C ALA A 197 8.31 10.79 16.42
N THR A 198 8.90 9.63 16.77
CA THR A 198 8.94 9.15 18.17
C THR A 198 9.91 10.00 18.99
N PRO A 199 9.46 10.65 20.10
CA PRO A 199 10.26 11.61 20.85
C PRO A 199 11.61 11.08 21.36
N ASN A 200 11.62 9.84 21.83
CA ASN A 200 12.83 9.20 22.41
C ASN A 200 13.78 8.59 21.37
N ILE A 201 13.44 8.64 20.08
CA ILE A 201 14.26 8.05 19.00
C ILE A 201 14.70 9.15 18.03
N GLY A 202 13.78 9.70 17.26
CA GLY A 202 14.06 10.75 16.28
C GLY A 202 13.80 12.16 16.80
N GLY A 203 12.72 12.33 17.56
CA GLY A 203 12.33 13.61 18.18
C GLY A 203 12.07 14.72 17.17
N LEU A 204 11.80 14.39 15.89
CA LEU A 204 11.56 15.35 14.84
C LEU A 204 10.11 15.87 14.88
N SER A 205 9.92 17.10 14.42
CA SER A 205 8.56 17.59 14.18
C SER A 205 7.85 16.75 13.13
N GLY A 206 6.51 16.74 13.14
CA GLY A 206 5.71 15.94 12.21
C GLY A 206 6.08 16.15 10.75
N LEU A 207 6.34 17.41 10.34
CA LEU A 207 6.73 17.74 8.96
C LEU A 207 8.15 17.28 8.61
N GLN A 208 9.10 17.36 9.55
CA GLN A 208 10.46 16.87 9.33
C GLN A 208 10.47 15.34 9.21
N ALA A 209 9.76 14.66 10.11
CA ALA A 209 9.58 13.21 10.06
C ALA A 209 8.91 12.77 8.76
N TRP A 210 7.88 13.48 8.30
CA TRP A 210 7.22 13.25 7.02
C TRP A 210 8.19 13.39 5.84
N GLY A 211 8.98 14.47 5.80
CA GLY A 211 9.95 14.69 4.72
C GLY A 211 10.99 13.57 4.65
N LEU A 212 11.52 13.12 5.79
CA LEU A 212 12.45 11.99 5.87
C LEU A 212 11.80 10.68 5.42
N ALA A 213 10.55 10.45 5.79
CA ALA A 213 9.79 9.26 5.39
C ALA A 213 9.54 9.22 3.88
N ILE A 214 9.20 10.35 3.25
CA ILE A 214 9.08 10.44 1.78
C ILE A 214 10.42 10.12 1.11
N ALA A 215 11.52 10.71 1.58
CA ALA A 215 12.84 10.46 1.03
C ALA A 215 13.22 8.97 1.12
N SER A 216 12.96 8.32 2.26
CA SER A 216 13.21 6.89 2.45
C SER A 216 12.39 6.01 1.51
N SER A 217 11.11 6.35 1.31
CA SER A 217 10.21 5.65 0.39
C SER A 217 10.68 5.76 -1.07
N LEU A 218 11.10 6.95 -1.51
CA LEU A 218 11.64 7.16 -2.84
C LEU A 218 12.93 6.37 -3.05
N LEU A 219 13.84 6.40 -2.07
CA LEU A 219 15.08 5.63 -2.12
C LEU A 219 14.80 4.12 -2.21
N MET A 220 13.90 3.60 -1.38
CA MET A 220 13.50 2.20 -1.42
C MET A 220 12.88 1.84 -2.78
N GLY A 221 12.04 2.71 -3.35
CA GLY A 221 11.47 2.53 -4.69
C GLY A 221 12.53 2.45 -5.78
N LEU A 222 13.56 3.29 -5.73
CA LEU A 222 14.70 3.26 -6.65
C LEU A 222 15.48 1.94 -6.50
N LEU A 223 15.79 1.52 -5.28
CA LEU A 223 16.50 0.26 -5.01
C LEU A 223 15.71 -0.95 -5.54
N MET A 224 14.39 -1.00 -5.29
CA MET A 224 13.52 -2.07 -5.82
C MET A 224 13.47 -2.04 -7.35
N GLY A 225 13.49 -0.87 -7.98
CA GLY A 225 13.55 -0.72 -9.43
C GLY A 225 14.83 -1.28 -10.03
N ILE A 226 15.97 -0.97 -9.44
CA ILE A 226 17.30 -1.45 -9.88
C ILE A 226 17.39 -2.97 -9.69
N PHE A 227 16.97 -3.47 -8.52
CA PHE A 227 16.99 -4.90 -8.21
C PHE A 227 16.09 -5.70 -9.16
N GLY A 228 14.88 -5.23 -9.43
CA GLY A 228 13.96 -5.85 -10.37
C GLY A 228 14.50 -5.91 -11.81
N GLN A 229 15.26 -4.89 -12.26
CA GLN A 229 15.91 -4.90 -13.56
C GLN A 229 17.05 -5.93 -13.62
N ARG A 230 17.85 -6.05 -12.56
CA ARG A 230 18.94 -7.04 -12.48
C ARG A 230 18.41 -8.48 -12.52
N LEU A 231 17.35 -8.76 -11.76
CA LEU A 231 16.72 -10.10 -11.79
C LEU A 231 16.18 -10.46 -13.17
N ARG A 232 15.55 -9.50 -13.88
CA ARG A 232 15.09 -9.74 -15.26
C ARG A 232 16.23 -10.04 -16.22
N LYS A 233 17.35 -9.31 -16.13
CA LYS A 233 18.53 -9.58 -16.97
C LYS A 233 19.12 -10.96 -16.71
N LEU A 234 19.18 -11.40 -15.46
CA LEU A 234 19.65 -12.74 -15.09
C LEU A 234 18.70 -13.86 -15.54
N ALA A 235 17.40 -13.62 -15.53
CA ALA A 235 16.40 -14.57 -16.01
C ALA A 235 16.40 -14.72 -17.56
N LEU A 236 16.79 -13.69 -18.30
CA LEU A 236 16.91 -13.72 -19.76
C LEU A 236 18.26 -14.27 -20.25
N ALA A 237 19.26 -14.38 -19.38
CA ALA A 237 20.58 -14.91 -19.69
C ALA A 237 20.70 -16.44 -19.45
N ARG A 238 19.64 -17.07 -18.95
CA ARG A 238 19.47 -18.53 -18.80
C ARG A 238 18.50 -19.08 -19.83
#